data_5d1857d1dc5dea204b5d567506cc48e5
#
_entry.id   5d1857d1dc5dea204b5d567506cc48e5
#
_cell.length_a   1.000
_cell.length_b   1.000
_cell.length_c   1.000
_cell.angle_alpha   90.00
_cell.angle_beta   90.00
_cell.angle_gamma   90.00
#
_symmetry.space_group_name_H-M   'P 1'
#
loop_
_entity.id
_entity.type
_entity.pdbx_description
1 polymer ?
#
loop_
_entity_poly.entity_id
_entity_poly.type
_entity_poly.pdbx_seq_one_letter_code
_entity_poly.pdbx_strand_id
1 'polypeptide(L)'
;IEKLVQAKKIDVSDIAGKWESFFFQVVTNPFPDIDSALVICGSDKRGTIYGIYDLSEQIGVSPWYFWADVPAKHHDKLFARTGKFVQGPPSVKYRGIFLNDEAPDLSNWVREKYGTVPGHPGVANYGREFYTNLFELILRLKGNYLWPAMWNNAFNEDDAANPRLADEYGIVMGTSHQEPMMRAQKEWDRKYSRKYGSWNYARIPNVVSNFWRDGIERNRNYENLITIGLRGANDTPMAEGGPAANKALLEKIVADQRNIISDVLNPDVTKVPQAWCLYKEVMDYYNAGMRVPDDVTLLWAEDNWGDIRRLPTAGERARSGGAGIYYHFDYHGGPRNYQWINSSPIAKVWDQMSLAKQYGADRIWIVNVGHFKGCEFPMEFFMRLAWDASRWTNTNLDEYTRLWAQRQFGLAHAGEIADIISTYTKYNGRRKPELLDANTYSLVNYDEFENVVADYESLAARAEKISAQLPPESRDAFYELVLFPAKACAGLNAMYLAAAK
;
A
#
# COMPACT_ATOMS: atom_id res chain seq x y z
N ILE A 1 2.73 32.39 3.15
CA ILE A 1 1.72 32.03 4.17
C ILE A 1 1.83 32.98 5.36
N GLU A 2 2.99 33.09 6.04
CA GLU A 2 3.19 33.92 7.24
C GLU A 2 2.67 35.35 7.07
N LYS A 3 3.00 36.03 5.96
CA LYS A 3 2.51 37.38 5.66
C LYS A 3 0.98 37.47 5.60
N LEU A 4 0.31 36.45 5.07
CA LEU A 4 -1.15 36.38 5.01
C LEU A 4 -1.78 36.13 6.38
N VAL A 5 -1.12 35.34 7.22
CA VAL A 5 -1.53 35.12 8.63
C VAL A 5 -1.39 36.42 9.44
N GLN A 6 -0.23 37.07 9.35
CA GLN A 6 0.02 38.36 10.01
C GLN A 6 -0.97 39.44 9.59
N ALA A 7 -1.32 39.47 8.31
CA ALA A 7 -2.33 40.37 7.76
C ALA A 7 -3.77 39.94 8.04
N LYS A 8 -4.00 38.88 8.81
CA LYS A 8 -5.31 38.28 9.12
C LYS A 8 -6.17 37.96 7.90
N LYS A 9 -5.53 37.65 6.77
CA LYS A 9 -6.20 37.25 5.52
C LYS A 9 -6.49 35.76 5.45
N ILE A 10 -5.73 34.96 6.20
CA ILE A 10 -5.98 33.52 6.43
C ILE A 10 -5.84 33.20 7.92
N ASP A 11 -6.60 32.20 8.37
CA ASP A 11 -6.48 31.60 9.70
C ASP A 11 -6.01 30.15 9.53
N VAL A 12 -4.97 29.76 10.27
CA VAL A 12 -4.37 28.42 10.25
C VAL A 12 -4.76 27.57 11.46
N SER A 13 -5.60 28.08 12.36
CA SER A 13 -5.98 27.40 13.62
C SER A 13 -6.58 26.01 13.40
N ASP A 14 -7.31 25.82 12.28
CA ASP A 14 -7.94 24.55 11.94
C ASP A 14 -6.95 23.42 11.63
N ILE A 15 -5.71 23.76 11.26
CA ILE A 15 -4.69 22.78 10.88
C ILE A 15 -3.43 22.81 11.75
N ALA A 16 -3.23 23.88 12.52
CA ALA A 16 -2.03 24.06 13.33
C ALA A 16 -1.83 22.91 14.34
N GLY A 17 -0.63 22.29 14.33
CA GLY A 17 -0.29 21.17 15.20
C GLY A 17 -0.98 19.84 14.86
N LYS A 18 -1.78 19.79 13.80
CA LYS A 18 -2.39 18.56 13.31
C LYS A 18 -1.47 17.87 12.31
N TRP A 19 -1.48 16.55 12.35
CA TRP A 19 -0.72 15.70 11.42
C TRP A 19 -1.32 15.77 10.02
N GLU A 20 -0.51 16.11 9.01
CA GLU A 20 -0.83 16.02 7.57
C GLU A 20 -2.16 16.67 7.17
N SER A 21 -2.54 17.78 7.80
CA SER A 21 -3.77 18.50 7.47
C SER A 21 -3.48 19.64 6.50
N PHE A 22 -4.48 20.04 5.72
CA PHE A 22 -4.36 21.18 4.81
C PHE A 22 -5.70 21.86 4.60
N PHE A 23 -5.65 23.07 4.01
CA PHE A 23 -6.85 23.73 3.51
C PHE A 23 -6.60 24.45 2.19
N PHE A 24 -7.69 24.66 1.46
CA PHE A 24 -7.80 25.58 0.36
C PHE A 24 -8.57 26.81 0.78
N GLN A 25 -8.15 28.01 0.34
CA GLN A 25 -8.90 29.23 0.54
C GLN A 25 -8.65 30.21 -0.59
N VAL A 26 -9.71 30.75 -1.20
CA VAL A 26 -9.60 31.91 -2.07
C VAL A 26 -9.47 33.15 -1.21
N VAL A 27 -8.40 33.91 -1.41
CA VAL A 27 -8.08 35.14 -0.68
C VAL A 27 -8.16 36.32 -1.62
N THR A 28 -8.98 37.31 -1.32
CA THR A 28 -9.12 38.57 -2.07
C THR A 28 -8.01 39.54 -1.66
N ASN A 29 -7.41 40.20 -2.63
CA ASN A 29 -6.30 41.15 -2.45
C ASN A 29 -5.18 40.60 -1.55
N PRO A 30 -4.64 39.38 -1.84
CA PRO A 30 -3.63 38.76 -0.96
C PRO A 30 -2.37 39.63 -0.84
N PHE A 31 -1.96 40.27 -1.90
CA PHE A 31 -0.82 41.18 -2.00
C PHE A 31 -1.19 42.38 -2.88
N PRO A 32 -0.40 43.50 -2.86
CA PRO A 32 -0.56 44.58 -3.83
C PRO A 32 -0.63 44.05 -5.24
N ASP A 33 -1.51 44.64 -6.05
CA ASP A 33 -1.68 44.31 -7.49
C ASP A 33 -2.16 42.90 -7.83
N ILE A 34 -2.66 42.15 -6.82
CA ILE A 34 -3.25 40.82 -7.01
C ILE A 34 -4.68 40.82 -6.48
N ASP A 35 -5.66 40.76 -7.37
CA ASP A 35 -7.09 40.80 -7.00
C ASP A 35 -7.52 39.59 -6.18
N SER A 36 -7.04 38.39 -6.52
CA SER A 36 -7.36 37.15 -5.80
C SER A 36 -6.31 36.06 -6.01
N ALA A 37 -6.17 35.17 -5.04
CA ALA A 37 -5.33 33.98 -5.14
C ALA A 37 -5.98 32.78 -4.46
N LEU A 38 -5.82 31.61 -5.04
CA LEU A 38 -6.07 30.34 -4.36
C LEU A 38 -4.86 30.00 -3.49
N VAL A 39 -5.07 29.95 -2.18
CA VAL A 39 -4.04 29.59 -1.21
C VAL A 39 -4.21 28.14 -0.79
N ILE A 40 -3.12 27.35 -0.88
CA ILE A 40 -2.99 26.02 -0.32
C ILE A 40 -2.07 26.11 0.88
N CYS A 41 -2.54 25.70 2.04
CA CYS A 41 -1.77 25.73 3.28
C CYS A 41 -1.82 24.36 3.97
N GLY A 42 -0.66 23.75 4.21
CA GLY A 42 -0.52 22.52 4.99
C GLY A 42 -0.01 22.79 6.40
N SER A 43 -0.38 21.92 7.34
CA SER A 43 0.14 21.92 8.71
C SER A 43 1.60 21.49 8.81
N ASP A 44 2.03 20.71 7.81
CA ASP A 44 3.38 20.18 7.66
C ASP A 44 3.72 20.00 6.16
N LYS A 45 4.90 19.41 5.88
CA LYS A 45 5.37 19.14 4.53
C LYS A 45 4.36 18.32 3.72
N ARG A 46 3.88 17.19 4.26
CA ARG A 46 2.93 16.31 3.58
C ARG A 46 1.55 16.92 3.43
N GLY A 47 1.07 17.65 4.42
CA GLY A 47 -0.18 18.40 4.30
C GLY A 47 -0.17 19.35 3.10
N THR A 48 0.95 20.07 2.88
CA THR A 48 1.11 20.94 1.71
C THR A 48 1.12 20.15 0.40
N ILE A 49 1.87 19.04 0.35
CA ILE A 49 1.94 18.14 -0.81
C ILE A 49 0.56 17.58 -1.15
N TYR A 50 -0.19 17.10 -0.15
CA TYR A 50 -1.54 16.58 -0.36
C TYR A 50 -2.50 17.63 -0.89
N GLY A 51 -2.40 18.88 -0.41
CA GLY A 51 -3.18 19.97 -0.96
C GLY A 51 -2.88 20.21 -2.44
N ILE A 52 -1.61 20.19 -2.84
CA ILE A 52 -1.21 20.35 -4.24
C ILE A 52 -1.75 19.20 -5.10
N TYR A 53 -1.60 17.95 -4.66
CA TYR A 53 -2.10 16.80 -5.42
C TYR A 53 -3.62 16.68 -5.41
N ASP A 54 -4.29 17.10 -4.33
CA ASP A 54 -5.75 17.18 -4.29
C ASP A 54 -6.28 18.18 -5.34
N LEU A 55 -5.65 19.36 -5.46
CA LEU A 55 -5.96 20.30 -6.53
C LEU A 55 -5.69 19.68 -7.91
N SER A 56 -4.55 19.03 -8.10
CA SER A 56 -4.20 18.34 -9.35
C SER A 56 -5.28 17.33 -9.76
N GLU A 57 -5.79 16.55 -8.84
CA GLU A 57 -6.87 15.60 -9.08
C GLU A 57 -8.19 16.30 -9.42
N GLN A 58 -8.55 17.36 -8.69
CA GLN A 58 -9.78 18.13 -8.93
C GLN A 58 -9.80 18.79 -10.31
N ILE A 59 -8.65 19.20 -10.84
CA ILE A 59 -8.54 19.77 -12.20
C ILE A 59 -8.36 18.72 -13.30
N GLY A 60 -8.46 17.40 -12.97
CA GLY A 60 -8.56 16.35 -13.96
C GLY A 60 -7.31 15.50 -14.18
N VAL A 61 -6.30 15.56 -13.31
CA VAL A 61 -5.13 14.67 -13.37
C VAL A 61 -5.34 13.49 -12.41
N SER A 62 -5.64 12.31 -12.97
CA SER A 62 -5.81 11.10 -12.19
C SER A 62 -4.52 10.68 -11.46
N PRO A 63 -4.58 10.08 -10.26
CA PRO A 63 -3.43 9.40 -9.67
C PRO A 63 -2.82 8.33 -10.58
N TRP A 64 -3.61 7.78 -11.47
CA TRP A 64 -3.24 6.68 -12.38
C TRP A 64 -2.75 7.12 -13.76
N TYR A 65 -2.50 8.43 -13.95
CA TYR A 65 -2.10 8.98 -15.23
C TYR A 65 -0.84 8.32 -15.81
N PHE A 66 0.13 7.98 -14.95
CA PHE A 66 1.39 7.35 -15.34
C PHE A 66 1.33 5.80 -15.32
N TRP A 67 0.62 5.24 -14.35
CA TRP A 67 0.64 3.81 -14.08
C TRP A 67 -0.41 3.01 -14.87
N ALA A 68 -1.49 3.64 -15.26
CA ALA A 68 -2.58 3.04 -16.03
C ALA A 68 -3.04 3.93 -17.19
N ASP A 69 -2.16 4.79 -17.69
CA ASP A 69 -2.34 5.61 -18.89
C ASP A 69 -3.65 6.44 -18.90
N VAL A 70 -4.17 6.80 -17.73
CA VAL A 70 -5.39 7.62 -17.63
C VAL A 70 -5.08 9.05 -18.12
N PRO A 71 -5.69 9.53 -19.21
CA PRO A 71 -5.38 10.81 -19.77
C PRO A 71 -5.79 11.97 -18.85
N ALA A 72 -4.93 12.96 -18.72
CA ALA A 72 -5.30 14.21 -18.03
C ALA A 72 -6.40 14.93 -18.83
N LYS A 73 -7.42 15.43 -18.12
CA LYS A 73 -8.54 16.13 -18.76
C LYS A 73 -8.16 17.56 -19.09
N HIS A 74 -8.41 17.97 -20.32
CA HIS A 74 -8.26 19.36 -20.71
C HIS A 74 -9.48 20.19 -20.28
N HIS A 75 -9.23 21.39 -19.76
CA HIS A 75 -10.24 22.38 -19.41
C HIS A 75 -9.83 23.76 -19.93
N ASP A 76 -10.67 24.40 -20.73
CA ASP A 76 -10.43 25.78 -21.23
C ASP A 76 -10.42 26.82 -20.10
N LYS A 77 -11.14 26.53 -19.01
CA LYS A 77 -11.26 27.40 -17.84
C LYS A 77 -11.28 26.58 -16.57
N LEU A 78 -10.60 27.07 -15.56
CA LEU A 78 -10.62 26.53 -14.21
C LEU A 78 -11.26 27.53 -13.26
N PHE A 79 -12.07 27.05 -12.33
CA PHE A 79 -12.76 27.85 -11.34
C PHE A 79 -12.42 27.35 -9.94
N ALA A 80 -12.08 28.27 -9.05
CA ALA A 80 -11.93 27.96 -7.63
C ALA A 80 -13.20 28.37 -6.88
N ARG A 81 -13.74 27.47 -6.08
CA ARG A 81 -14.87 27.76 -5.19
C ARG A 81 -14.42 28.70 -4.07
N THR A 82 -15.19 29.74 -3.79
CA THR A 82 -14.95 30.63 -2.64
C THR A 82 -15.19 29.91 -1.32
N GLY A 83 -14.49 30.36 -0.27
CA GLY A 83 -14.57 29.75 1.06
C GLY A 83 -13.26 29.06 1.47
N LYS A 84 -13.27 28.47 2.65
CA LYS A 84 -12.17 27.69 3.22
C LYS A 84 -12.59 26.23 3.30
N PHE A 85 -11.77 25.34 2.77
CA PHE A 85 -12.04 23.89 2.72
C PHE A 85 -10.89 23.16 3.38
N VAL A 86 -11.14 22.60 4.56
CA VAL A 86 -10.16 21.90 5.39
C VAL A 86 -10.24 20.40 5.18
N GLN A 87 -9.08 19.72 5.09
CA GLN A 87 -8.96 18.27 5.07
C GLN A 87 -7.93 17.79 6.08
N GLY A 88 -8.14 16.60 6.63
CA GLY A 88 -7.31 16.01 7.67
C GLY A 88 -7.69 16.46 9.10
N PRO A 89 -7.02 15.93 10.13
CA PRO A 89 -5.96 14.92 10.03
C PRO A 89 -6.48 13.58 9.50
N PRO A 90 -5.61 12.75 8.91
CA PRO A 90 -6.00 11.45 8.42
C PRO A 90 -6.47 10.52 9.55
N SER A 91 -7.38 9.60 9.22
CA SER A 91 -7.90 8.61 10.16
C SER A 91 -6.86 7.59 10.62
N VAL A 92 -5.86 7.33 9.80
CA VAL A 92 -4.74 6.42 10.07
C VAL A 92 -3.43 7.16 9.90
N LYS A 93 -2.51 7.01 10.85
CA LYS A 93 -1.27 7.81 10.87
C LYS A 93 -0.31 7.43 9.72
N TYR A 94 0.04 6.15 9.57
CA TYR A 94 0.90 5.64 8.51
C TYR A 94 0.07 4.78 7.55
N ARG A 95 0.02 5.19 6.30
CA ARG A 95 -0.83 4.62 5.25
C ARG A 95 0.04 4.30 4.06
N GLY A 96 0.11 3.03 3.68
CA GLY A 96 1.04 2.69 2.63
C GLY A 96 0.85 1.33 1.99
N ILE A 97 1.80 1.01 1.13
CA ILE A 97 1.84 -0.26 0.42
C ILE A 97 3.13 -1.02 0.71
N PHE A 98 3.05 -2.32 0.62
CA PHE A 98 4.20 -3.20 0.45
C PHE A 98 4.30 -3.61 -1.01
N LEU A 99 5.38 -3.19 -1.67
CA LEU A 99 5.70 -3.60 -3.03
C LEU A 99 6.38 -4.96 -2.98
N ASN A 100 5.58 -6.00 -2.87
CA ASN A 100 6.04 -7.38 -2.73
C ASN A 100 6.08 -8.08 -4.10
N ASP A 101 6.79 -7.50 -5.07
CA ASP A 101 6.89 -8.04 -6.41
C ASP A 101 7.72 -9.33 -6.43
N GLU A 102 7.03 -10.45 -6.52
CA GLU A 102 7.62 -11.79 -6.55
C GLU A 102 7.91 -12.28 -7.98
N ALA A 103 8.20 -11.36 -8.89
CA ALA A 103 8.55 -11.66 -10.29
C ALA A 103 7.70 -12.79 -10.95
N PRO A 104 7.45 -12.72 -12.24
CA PRO A 104 8.12 -11.83 -13.23
C PRO A 104 7.41 -10.49 -13.48
N ASP A 105 6.21 -10.29 -13.00
CA ASP A 105 5.27 -9.26 -13.41
C ASP A 105 5.87 -7.83 -13.49
N LEU A 106 5.83 -7.07 -12.40
CA LEU A 106 6.36 -5.71 -12.38
C LEU A 106 7.88 -5.68 -12.65
N SER A 107 8.61 -6.70 -12.20
CA SER A 107 10.05 -6.84 -12.47
C SER A 107 10.37 -6.85 -13.97
N ASN A 108 9.56 -7.51 -14.79
CA ASN A 108 9.76 -7.48 -16.24
C ASN A 108 9.50 -6.09 -16.82
N TRP A 109 8.38 -5.45 -16.43
CA TRP A 109 8.06 -4.10 -16.87
C TRP A 109 9.15 -3.09 -16.45
N VAL A 110 9.63 -3.18 -15.20
CA VAL A 110 10.71 -2.31 -14.69
C VAL A 110 12.00 -2.53 -15.49
N ARG A 111 12.34 -3.78 -15.82
CA ARG A 111 13.54 -4.10 -16.60
C ARG A 111 13.47 -3.53 -18.01
N GLU A 112 12.33 -3.64 -18.66
CA GLU A 112 12.13 -3.07 -19.99
C GLU A 112 12.20 -1.54 -19.96
N LYS A 113 11.65 -0.90 -18.93
CA LYS A 113 11.56 0.56 -18.87
C LYS A 113 12.82 1.22 -18.30
N TYR A 114 13.44 0.63 -17.28
CA TYR A 114 14.53 1.23 -16.50
C TYR A 114 15.84 0.41 -16.54
N GLY A 115 15.84 -0.72 -17.23
CA GLY A 115 17.01 -1.60 -17.34
C GLY A 115 17.25 -2.45 -16.10
N THR A 116 18.51 -2.81 -15.88
CA THR A 116 18.96 -3.66 -14.77
C THR A 116 19.84 -2.89 -13.80
N VAL A 117 19.89 -3.35 -12.55
CA VAL A 117 20.76 -2.78 -11.50
C VAL A 117 22.22 -2.88 -11.95
N PRO A 118 23.02 -1.81 -11.90
CA PRO A 118 24.43 -1.82 -12.25
C PRO A 118 25.21 -2.91 -11.50
N GLY A 119 25.91 -3.75 -12.22
CA GLY A 119 26.66 -4.87 -11.66
C GLY A 119 25.84 -6.12 -11.30
N HIS A 120 24.53 -6.10 -11.51
CA HIS A 120 23.63 -7.23 -11.26
C HIS A 120 22.75 -7.53 -12.49
N PRO A 121 23.32 -8.14 -13.56
CA PRO A 121 22.58 -8.45 -14.78
C PRO A 121 21.38 -9.37 -14.46
N GLY A 122 20.23 -9.04 -15.03
CA GLY A 122 18.97 -9.78 -14.79
C GLY A 122 18.13 -9.27 -13.61
N VAL A 123 18.67 -8.43 -12.72
CA VAL A 123 17.92 -7.79 -11.64
C VAL A 123 17.30 -6.50 -12.15
N ALA A 124 15.98 -6.37 -12.05
CA ALA A 124 15.25 -5.18 -12.46
C ALA A 124 15.69 -3.95 -11.66
N ASN A 125 15.88 -2.81 -12.33
CA ASN A 125 16.38 -1.59 -11.70
C ASN A 125 15.27 -0.80 -11.02
N TYR A 126 14.90 -1.17 -9.81
CA TYR A 126 14.07 -0.36 -8.92
C TYR A 126 14.91 0.78 -8.31
N GLY A 127 15.43 1.66 -9.16
CA GLY A 127 16.21 2.83 -8.77
C GLY A 127 15.35 4.08 -8.61
N ARG A 128 16.04 5.24 -8.51
CA ARG A 128 15.40 6.56 -8.29
C ARG A 128 14.34 6.92 -9.32
N GLU A 129 14.52 6.55 -10.57
CA GLU A 129 13.55 6.86 -11.64
C GLU A 129 12.23 6.11 -11.45
N PHE A 130 12.29 4.84 -11.05
CA PHE A 130 11.13 4.07 -10.68
C PHE A 130 10.46 4.63 -9.42
N TYR A 131 11.25 4.82 -8.34
CA TYR A 131 10.70 5.26 -7.06
C TYR A 131 10.15 6.69 -7.09
N THR A 132 10.67 7.59 -7.94
CA THR A 132 10.07 8.92 -8.16
C THR A 132 8.59 8.80 -8.52
N ASN A 133 8.28 7.96 -9.51
CA ASN A 133 6.90 7.75 -9.95
C ASN A 133 6.04 7.03 -8.91
N LEU A 134 6.63 6.09 -8.16
CA LEU A 134 5.89 5.39 -7.09
C LEU A 134 5.62 6.30 -5.88
N PHE A 135 6.59 7.11 -5.46
CA PHE A 135 6.40 8.08 -4.37
C PHE A 135 5.32 9.10 -4.74
N GLU A 136 5.32 9.59 -5.98
CA GLU A 136 4.27 10.46 -6.48
C GLU A 136 2.89 9.78 -6.39
N LEU A 137 2.75 8.53 -6.83
CA LEU A 137 1.50 7.77 -6.74
C LEU A 137 1.02 7.66 -5.29
N ILE A 138 1.89 7.25 -4.38
CA ILE A 138 1.55 7.12 -2.96
C ILE A 138 1.03 8.45 -2.41
N LEU A 139 1.69 9.57 -2.71
CA LEU A 139 1.29 10.90 -2.24
C LEU A 139 -0.02 11.37 -2.88
N ARG A 140 -0.26 11.11 -4.18
CA ARG A 140 -1.53 11.38 -4.86
C ARG A 140 -2.69 10.60 -4.24
N LEU A 141 -2.43 9.40 -3.74
CA LEU A 141 -3.38 8.59 -2.99
C LEU A 141 -3.49 8.98 -1.50
N LYS A 142 -2.79 10.05 -1.08
CA LYS A 142 -2.69 10.51 0.32
C LYS A 142 -2.08 9.46 1.26
N GLY A 143 -1.25 8.56 0.72
CA GLY A 143 -0.38 7.68 1.47
C GLY A 143 0.92 8.39 1.88
N ASN A 144 1.64 7.79 2.84
CA ASN A 144 2.91 8.31 3.35
C ASN A 144 3.94 7.23 3.69
N TYR A 145 3.63 5.94 3.48
CA TYR A 145 4.44 4.84 3.99
C TYR A 145 4.72 3.80 2.90
N LEU A 146 5.94 3.26 2.87
CA LEU A 146 6.34 2.26 1.88
C LEU A 146 7.26 1.19 2.47
N TRP A 147 6.93 -0.07 2.19
CA TRP A 147 7.88 -1.18 2.19
C TRP A 147 8.31 -1.46 0.74
N PRO A 148 9.59 -1.28 0.41
CA PRO A 148 10.07 -1.33 -0.97
C PRO A 148 10.19 -2.76 -1.52
N ALA A 149 10.41 -2.88 -2.83
CA ALA A 149 10.73 -4.14 -3.50
C ALA A 149 11.95 -4.82 -2.87
N MET A 150 11.88 -6.14 -2.64
CA MET A 150 12.86 -6.83 -1.82
C MET A 150 13.37 -8.16 -2.38
N TRP A 151 12.58 -8.91 -3.15
CA TRP A 151 12.92 -10.32 -3.47
C TRP A 151 14.24 -10.49 -4.24
N ASN A 152 14.56 -9.58 -5.14
CA ASN A 152 15.83 -9.53 -5.85
C ASN A 152 16.61 -8.23 -5.62
N ASN A 153 16.01 -7.30 -4.90
CA ASN A 153 16.44 -5.91 -4.79
C ASN A 153 16.85 -5.53 -3.37
N ALA A 154 17.63 -4.46 -3.28
CA ALA A 154 18.09 -3.87 -2.04
C ALA A 154 17.95 -2.34 -2.15
N PHE A 155 16.85 -1.77 -1.66
CA PHE A 155 16.46 -0.37 -1.81
C PHE A 155 17.60 0.63 -1.60
N ASN A 156 18.37 0.43 -0.54
CA ASN A 156 19.47 1.33 -0.18
C ASN A 156 20.77 1.11 -0.98
N GLU A 157 20.93 -0.06 -1.64
CA GLU A 157 22.18 -0.41 -2.32
C GLU A 157 22.05 -0.39 -3.83
N ASP A 158 20.89 -0.74 -4.37
CA ASP A 158 20.63 -0.73 -5.82
C ASP A 158 20.72 0.69 -6.39
N ASP A 159 20.26 1.69 -5.63
CA ASP A 159 20.51 3.10 -5.89
C ASP A 159 20.64 3.87 -4.55
N ALA A 160 21.82 4.37 -4.25
CA ALA A 160 22.11 5.12 -3.03
C ALA A 160 21.30 6.43 -2.90
N ALA A 161 20.66 6.92 -3.96
CA ALA A 161 19.79 8.09 -3.90
C ALA A 161 18.37 7.77 -3.41
N ASN A 162 17.92 6.51 -3.44
CA ASN A 162 16.57 6.13 -3.06
C ASN A 162 16.15 6.64 -1.67
N PRO A 163 16.93 6.46 -0.58
CA PRO A 163 16.53 6.92 0.75
C PRO A 163 16.39 8.45 0.84
N ARG A 164 17.33 9.20 0.23
CA ARG A 164 17.28 10.65 0.18
C ARG A 164 16.06 11.13 -0.60
N LEU A 165 15.79 10.49 -1.73
CA LEU A 165 14.63 10.81 -2.56
C LEU A 165 13.31 10.55 -1.81
N ALA A 166 13.19 9.44 -1.09
CA ALA A 166 12.03 9.14 -0.25
C ALA A 166 11.79 10.25 0.78
N ASP A 167 12.85 10.70 1.45
CA ASP A 167 12.77 11.79 2.42
C ASP A 167 12.39 13.12 1.76
N GLU A 168 12.97 13.46 0.61
CA GLU A 168 12.63 14.67 -0.16
C GLU A 168 11.15 14.69 -0.55
N TYR A 169 10.59 13.56 -0.97
CA TYR A 169 9.16 13.40 -1.27
C TYR A 169 8.28 13.38 0.00
N GLY A 170 8.85 13.10 1.16
CA GLY A 170 8.11 12.97 2.41
C GLY A 170 7.51 11.58 2.61
N ILE A 171 8.08 10.56 1.98
CA ILE A 171 7.71 9.16 2.22
C ILE A 171 8.46 8.62 3.44
N VAL A 172 7.71 8.10 4.39
CA VAL A 172 8.24 7.34 5.52
C VAL A 172 8.63 5.96 5.02
N MET A 173 9.91 5.60 5.14
CA MET A 173 10.36 4.28 4.74
C MET A 173 10.28 3.28 5.89
N GLY A 174 9.83 2.09 5.57
CA GLY A 174 9.97 0.92 6.42
C GLY A 174 10.55 -0.24 5.63
N THR A 175 10.58 -1.40 6.25
CA THR A 175 10.97 -2.66 5.61
C THR A 175 9.99 -3.75 6.02
N SER A 176 9.86 -4.80 5.22
CA SER A 176 8.93 -5.87 5.47
C SER A 176 9.22 -6.59 6.81
N HIS A 177 8.25 -7.38 7.26
CA HIS A 177 8.32 -8.17 8.49
C HIS A 177 9.50 -9.14 8.57
N GLN A 178 10.13 -9.46 7.45
CA GLN A 178 11.29 -10.34 7.37
C GLN A 178 12.63 -9.59 7.16
N GLU A 179 12.59 -8.28 7.00
CA GLU A 179 13.75 -7.41 6.72
C GLU A 179 13.93 -6.34 7.81
N PRO A 180 14.25 -6.71 9.06
CA PRO A 180 14.31 -5.74 10.15
C PRO A 180 15.48 -4.76 10.02
N MET A 181 15.40 -3.66 10.79
CA MET A 181 16.49 -2.72 10.98
C MET A 181 16.96 -2.02 9.70
N MET A 182 16.04 -1.71 8.79
CA MET A 182 16.31 -1.02 7.53
C MET A 182 17.32 -1.75 6.64
N ARG A 183 17.30 -3.10 6.68
CA ARG A 183 18.20 -3.95 5.88
C ARG A 183 17.41 -4.82 4.94
N ALA A 184 17.86 -4.92 3.69
CA ALA A 184 17.32 -5.89 2.75
C ALA A 184 18.05 -7.24 2.87
N GLN A 185 17.30 -8.35 2.75
CA GLN A 185 17.89 -9.68 2.74
C GLN A 185 18.91 -9.84 1.61
N LYS A 186 18.68 -9.20 0.47
CA LYS A 186 19.61 -9.23 -0.69
C LYS A 186 20.96 -8.56 -0.38
N GLU A 187 21.03 -7.61 0.54
CA GLU A 187 22.32 -7.08 1.00
C GLU A 187 23.13 -8.15 1.73
N TRP A 188 22.46 -8.96 2.56
CA TRP A 188 23.10 -10.10 3.21
C TRP A 188 23.56 -11.14 2.18
N ASP A 189 22.68 -11.54 1.27
CA ASP A 189 22.97 -12.54 0.25
C ASP A 189 24.20 -12.16 -0.60
N ARG A 190 24.30 -10.90 -0.98
CA ARG A 190 25.38 -10.37 -1.83
C ARG A 190 26.73 -10.27 -1.12
N LYS A 191 26.73 -9.90 0.18
CA LYS A 191 27.97 -9.54 0.89
C LYS A 191 28.40 -10.51 1.98
N TYR A 192 27.46 -11.17 2.63
CA TYR A 192 27.71 -11.94 3.86
C TYR A 192 27.47 -13.45 3.69
N SER A 193 26.52 -13.87 2.86
CA SER A 193 26.09 -15.26 2.77
C SER A 193 27.21 -16.23 2.40
N ARG A 194 28.11 -15.84 1.53
CA ARG A 194 29.28 -16.69 1.14
C ARG A 194 30.17 -17.05 2.33
N LYS A 195 30.31 -16.15 3.30
CA LYS A 195 31.20 -16.33 4.45
C LYS A 195 30.48 -16.90 5.66
N TYR A 196 29.23 -16.50 5.88
CA TYR A 196 28.49 -16.77 7.11
C TYR A 196 27.23 -17.62 6.93
N GLY A 197 26.87 -17.98 5.71
CA GLY A 197 25.60 -18.64 5.40
C GLY A 197 24.40 -17.70 5.52
N SER A 198 23.23 -18.22 5.88
CA SER A 198 22.04 -17.42 6.14
C SER A 198 22.23 -16.50 7.37
N TRP A 199 21.47 -15.44 7.47
CA TRP A 199 21.52 -14.53 8.63
C TRP A 199 20.91 -15.18 9.89
N ASN A 200 21.70 -15.97 10.56
CA ASN A 200 21.28 -16.71 11.73
C ASN A 200 21.82 -16.03 13.00
N TYR A 201 20.92 -15.34 13.72
CA TYR A 201 21.30 -14.58 14.91
C TYR A 201 21.84 -15.49 16.03
N ALA A 202 21.31 -16.68 16.21
CA ALA A 202 21.76 -17.59 17.25
C ALA A 202 23.23 -18.01 17.09
N ARG A 203 23.70 -18.13 15.83
CA ARG A 203 25.06 -18.58 15.52
C ARG A 203 26.08 -17.46 15.43
N ILE A 204 25.67 -16.32 14.90
CA ILE A 204 26.57 -15.21 14.59
C ILE A 204 25.99 -13.83 15.05
N PRO A 205 25.60 -13.70 16.34
CA PRO A 205 24.90 -12.53 16.84
C PRO A 205 25.62 -11.22 16.56
N ASN A 206 26.94 -11.17 16.77
CA ASN A 206 27.74 -9.96 16.56
C ASN A 206 27.77 -9.51 15.09
N VAL A 207 27.84 -10.46 14.16
CA VAL A 207 27.84 -10.13 12.71
C VAL A 207 26.48 -9.58 12.29
N VAL A 208 25.41 -10.22 12.74
CA VAL A 208 24.04 -9.76 12.43
C VAL A 208 23.74 -8.41 13.10
N SER A 209 24.15 -8.21 14.36
CA SER A 209 24.00 -6.94 15.06
C SER A 209 24.74 -5.79 14.36
N ASN A 210 25.99 -6.01 13.90
CA ASN A 210 26.72 -5.01 13.13
C ASN A 210 26.03 -4.72 11.80
N PHE A 211 25.55 -5.76 11.11
CA PHE A 211 24.78 -5.60 9.89
C PHE A 211 23.52 -4.72 10.11
N TRP A 212 22.80 -4.92 11.21
CA TRP A 212 21.65 -4.08 11.56
C TRP A 212 22.08 -2.65 11.93
N ARG A 213 23.15 -2.48 12.70
CA ARG A 213 23.68 -1.16 13.07
C ARG A 213 23.99 -0.33 11.83
N ASP A 214 24.70 -0.89 10.86
CA ASP A 214 25.02 -0.21 9.59
C ASP A 214 23.73 0.23 8.85
N GLY A 215 22.64 -0.59 8.92
CA GLY A 215 21.35 -0.24 8.33
C GLY A 215 20.71 0.99 8.97
N ILE A 216 20.75 1.07 10.30
CA ILE A 216 20.23 2.21 11.06
C ILE A 216 21.09 3.45 10.85
N GLU A 217 22.43 3.33 10.92
CA GLU A 217 23.37 4.45 10.74
C GLU A 217 23.23 5.14 9.39
N ARG A 218 23.14 4.38 8.29
CA ARG A 218 22.98 4.96 6.95
C ARG A 218 21.63 5.65 6.73
N ASN A 219 20.59 5.26 7.47
CA ASN A 219 19.25 5.82 7.34
C ASN A 219 18.91 6.86 8.43
N ARG A 220 19.84 7.19 9.35
CA ARG A 220 19.60 7.99 10.55
C ARG A 220 19.04 9.40 10.30
N ASN A 221 19.30 9.96 9.13
CA ASN A 221 18.90 11.33 8.78
C ASN A 221 17.56 11.39 8.02
N TYR A 222 16.90 10.26 7.81
CA TYR A 222 15.66 10.16 7.05
C TYR A 222 14.50 9.76 7.95
N GLU A 223 13.27 10.11 7.55
CA GLU A 223 12.09 9.71 8.28
C GLU A 223 11.77 8.23 8.03
N ASN A 224 11.89 7.41 9.08
CA ASN A 224 11.68 5.97 9.01
C ASN A 224 10.73 5.48 10.09
N LEU A 225 10.07 4.36 9.82
CA LEU A 225 9.38 3.53 10.80
C LEU A 225 10.06 2.16 10.80
N ILE A 226 10.78 1.85 11.87
CA ILE A 226 11.73 0.74 11.91
C ILE A 226 11.00 -0.56 12.22
N THR A 227 11.08 -1.53 11.32
CA THR A 227 10.66 -2.90 11.60
C THR A 227 11.67 -3.56 12.55
N ILE A 228 11.18 -4.12 13.65
CA ILE A 228 11.95 -4.91 14.62
C ILE A 228 11.48 -6.37 14.64
N GLY A 229 12.26 -7.23 15.27
CA GLY A 229 12.05 -8.66 15.27
C GLY A 229 12.93 -9.36 14.24
N LEU A 230 12.68 -10.62 13.99
CA LEU A 230 13.38 -11.41 12.98
C LEU A 230 12.52 -12.62 12.58
N ARG A 231 12.58 -12.97 11.31
CA ARG A 231 12.22 -14.29 10.77
C ARG A 231 13.44 -14.92 10.11
N GLY A 232 13.34 -16.17 9.71
CA GLY A 232 14.37 -16.84 8.93
C GLY A 232 14.48 -16.28 7.50
N ALA A 233 15.50 -16.72 6.78
CA ALA A 233 15.72 -16.31 5.40
C ALA A 233 14.52 -16.74 4.52
N ASN A 234 14.21 -15.92 3.50
CA ASN A 234 13.14 -16.17 2.51
C ASN A 234 11.76 -16.41 3.15
N ASP A 235 11.38 -15.60 4.11
CA ASP A 235 10.06 -15.64 4.79
C ASP A 235 9.75 -16.98 5.48
N THR A 236 10.79 -17.66 5.97
CA THR A 236 10.64 -18.90 6.76
C THR A 236 10.71 -18.62 8.26
N PRO A 237 10.21 -19.52 9.12
CA PRO A 237 10.48 -19.45 10.56
C PRO A 237 11.97 -19.53 10.88
N MET A 238 12.39 -18.93 12.02
CA MET A 238 13.73 -19.13 12.53
C MET A 238 14.02 -20.62 12.75
N ALA A 239 15.17 -21.08 12.28
CA ALA A 239 15.51 -22.51 12.24
C ALA A 239 15.93 -23.14 13.59
N GLU A 240 16.08 -22.33 14.64
CA GLU A 240 16.67 -22.79 15.90
C GLU A 240 15.61 -23.28 16.90
N GLY A 241 15.72 -24.51 17.32
CA GLY A 241 15.25 -25.05 18.64
C GLY A 241 13.76 -25.05 18.91
N GLY A 242 12.81 -25.03 18.10
CA GLY A 242 11.37 -25.12 18.41
C GLY A 242 10.77 -23.85 19.05
N PRO A 243 9.43 -23.81 19.28
CA PRO A 243 8.71 -22.56 19.59
C PRO A 243 9.18 -21.83 20.84
N ALA A 244 9.48 -22.53 21.93
CA ALA A 244 9.90 -21.88 23.18
C ALA A 244 11.31 -21.26 23.09
N ALA A 245 12.26 -21.95 22.44
CA ALA A 245 13.61 -21.44 22.24
C ALA A 245 13.60 -20.24 21.26
N ASN A 246 12.80 -20.32 20.19
CA ASN A 246 12.64 -19.23 19.23
C ASN A 246 11.98 -18.00 19.86
N LYS A 247 11.03 -18.18 20.79
CA LYS A 247 10.44 -17.08 21.56
C LYS A 247 11.51 -16.35 22.38
N ALA A 248 12.29 -17.08 23.20
CA ALA A 248 13.35 -16.48 24.02
C ALA A 248 14.44 -15.80 23.17
N LEU A 249 14.79 -16.39 22.03
CA LEU A 249 15.73 -15.81 21.09
C LEU A 249 15.18 -14.51 20.49
N LEU A 250 13.91 -14.47 20.11
CA LEU A 250 13.28 -13.29 19.53
C LEU A 250 13.13 -12.16 20.54
N GLU A 251 12.84 -12.47 21.81
CA GLU A 251 12.83 -11.48 22.91
C GLU A 251 14.22 -10.83 23.07
N LYS A 252 15.29 -11.64 23.02
CA LYS A 252 16.67 -11.12 23.02
C LYS A 252 16.99 -10.26 21.79
N ILE A 253 16.60 -10.71 20.61
CA ILE A 253 16.79 -9.99 19.35
C ILE A 253 16.14 -8.59 19.43
N VAL A 254 14.91 -8.50 19.89
CA VAL A 254 14.21 -7.23 20.05
C VAL A 254 14.93 -6.29 21.01
N ALA A 255 15.43 -6.82 22.13
CA ALA A 255 16.20 -6.04 23.09
C ALA A 255 17.51 -5.49 22.46
N ASP A 256 18.24 -6.33 21.74
CA ASP A 256 19.51 -5.93 21.09
C ASP A 256 19.27 -4.93 19.95
N GLN A 257 18.21 -5.10 19.16
CA GLN A 257 17.82 -4.14 18.13
C GLN A 257 17.46 -2.78 18.74
N ARG A 258 16.73 -2.75 19.85
CA ARG A 258 16.38 -1.50 20.55
C ARG A 258 17.61 -0.83 21.16
N ASN A 259 18.60 -1.57 21.65
CA ASN A 259 19.88 -1.01 22.06
C ASN A 259 20.60 -0.32 20.90
N ILE A 260 20.62 -0.93 19.71
CA ILE A 260 21.18 -0.29 18.50
C ILE A 260 20.43 1.00 18.15
N ILE A 261 19.10 0.98 18.19
CA ILE A 261 18.26 2.17 17.94
C ILE A 261 18.56 3.28 18.96
N SER A 262 18.70 2.92 20.24
CA SER A 262 19.04 3.86 21.31
C SER A 262 20.40 4.50 21.09
N ASP A 263 21.40 3.70 20.73
CA ASP A 263 22.78 4.16 20.53
C ASP A 263 22.91 5.09 19.31
N VAL A 264 22.20 4.77 18.22
CA VAL A 264 22.42 5.42 16.91
C VAL A 264 21.46 6.59 16.66
N LEU A 265 20.20 6.47 17.07
CA LEU A 265 19.16 7.45 16.72
C LEU A 265 18.77 8.33 17.89
N ASN A 266 18.34 7.76 19.00
CA ASN A 266 17.86 8.53 20.14
C ASN A 266 17.97 7.69 21.42
N PRO A 267 18.69 8.18 22.47
CA PRO A 267 18.74 7.51 23.76
C PRO A 267 17.37 7.23 24.37
N ASP A 268 16.39 8.11 24.12
CA ASP A 268 14.98 7.86 24.42
C ASP A 268 14.34 7.13 23.21
N VAL A 269 14.51 5.84 23.20
CA VAL A 269 14.05 4.95 22.10
C VAL A 269 12.54 5.01 21.87
N THR A 270 11.76 5.51 22.84
CA THR A 270 10.31 5.68 22.73
C THR A 270 9.91 6.77 21.73
N LYS A 271 10.84 7.65 21.37
CA LYS A 271 10.66 8.69 20.35
C LYS A 271 10.92 8.21 18.93
N VAL A 272 11.46 7.00 18.77
CA VAL A 272 11.73 6.41 17.46
C VAL A 272 10.59 5.48 17.07
N PRO A 273 9.86 5.75 15.96
CA PRO A 273 8.77 4.88 15.52
C PRO A 273 9.26 3.46 15.20
N GLN A 274 8.66 2.46 15.81
CA GLN A 274 8.99 1.05 15.62
C GLN A 274 7.71 0.23 15.40
N ALA A 275 7.81 -0.81 14.58
CA ALA A 275 6.73 -1.76 14.36
C ALA A 275 7.23 -3.20 14.50
N TRP A 276 6.40 -4.03 15.11
CA TRP A 276 6.59 -5.48 15.16
C TRP A 276 5.42 -6.17 14.48
N CYS A 277 5.69 -6.86 13.38
CA CYS A 277 4.67 -7.53 12.58
C CYS A 277 4.37 -8.92 13.14
N LEU A 278 3.11 -9.13 13.51
CA LEU A 278 2.58 -10.36 14.07
C LEU A 278 2.01 -11.22 12.94
N TYR A 279 2.91 -11.84 12.17
CA TYR A 279 2.59 -12.64 10.99
C TYR A 279 3.07 -14.07 11.13
N LYS A 280 2.26 -15.05 10.68
CA LYS A 280 2.55 -16.48 10.76
C LYS A 280 2.96 -16.89 12.19
N GLU A 281 4.10 -17.59 12.34
CA GLU A 281 4.60 -18.09 13.64
C GLU A 281 4.88 -16.99 14.67
N VAL A 282 5.12 -15.76 14.26
CA VAL A 282 5.33 -14.63 15.19
C VAL A 282 4.05 -14.33 15.97
N MET A 283 2.87 -14.52 15.35
CA MET A 283 1.59 -14.45 16.04
C MET A 283 1.49 -15.54 17.14
N ASP A 284 1.98 -16.76 16.86
CA ASP A 284 1.95 -17.85 17.83
C ASP A 284 2.87 -17.54 19.02
N TYR A 285 4.04 -16.93 18.79
CA TYR A 285 4.91 -16.48 19.89
C TYR A 285 4.24 -15.40 20.75
N TYR A 286 3.52 -14.47 20.13
CA TYR A 286 2.74 -13.49 20.87
C TYR A 286 1.62 -14.14 21.69
N ASN A 287 0.88 -15.07 21.12
CA ASN A 287 -0.17 -15.82 21.80
C ASN A 287 0.41 -16.70 22.95
N ALA A 288 1.63 -17.19 22.79
CA ALA A 288 2.39 -17.89 23.85
C ALA A 288 3.03 -16.96 24.90
N GLY A 289 2.63 -15.67 24.92
CA GLY A 289 3.01 -14.71 25.94
C GLY A 289 4.26 -13.87 25.65
N MET A 290 4.84 -13.90 24.44
CA MET A 290 5.87 -12.94 24.06
C MET A 290 5.31 -11.51 24.05
N ARG A 291 6.10 -10.55 24.54
CA ARG A 291 5.71 -9.14 24.55
C ARG A 291 6.89 -8.27 24.12
N VAL A 292 6.55 -7.12 23.54
CA VAL A 292 7.49 -6.02 23.24
C VAL A 292 7.10 -4.80 24.04
N PRO A 293 8.02 -3.82 24.28
CA PRO A 293 7.72 -2.60 25.00
C PRO A 293 6.53 -1.82 24.39
N ASP A 294 5.81 -1.08 25.22
CA ASP A 294 4.53 -0.46 24.87
C ASP A 294 4.61 0.61 23.77
N ASP A 295 5.78 1.19 23.55
CA ASP A 295 6.05 2.17 22.49
C ASP A 295 6.16 1.55 21.09
N VAL A 296 6.30 0.23 20.99
CA VAL A 296 6.34 -0.49 19.72
C VAL A 296 4.93 -0.72 19.19
N THR A 297 4.67 -0.33 17.94
CA THR A 297 3.39 -0.60 17.29
C THR A 297 3.22 -2.10 17.02
N LEU A 298 2.11 -2.68 17.46
CA LEU A 298 1.73 -4.04 17.10
C LEU A 298 1.04 -4.04 15.74
N LEU A 299 1.66 -4.68 14.75
CA LEU A 299 1.13 -4.76 13.39
C LEU A 299 0.54 -6.16 13.16
N TRP A 300 -0.79 -6.26 13.24
CA TRP A 300 -1.53 -7.50 13.03
C TRP A 300 -1.67 -7.81 11.54
N ALA A 301 -1.51 -9.07 11.16
CA ALA A 301 -1.81 -9.51 9.80
C ALA A 301 -3.22 -10.11 9.73
N GLU A 302 -3.88 -9.96 8.57
CA GLU A 302 -5.07 -10.72 8.24
C GLU A 302 -4.71 -12.18 7.85
N ASP A 303 -5.68 -13.00 7.51
CA ASP A 303 -5.52 -14.47 7.31
C ASP A 303 -5.17 -14.88 5.87
N ASN A 304 -4.66 -13.96 5.05
CA ASN A 304 -4.37 -14.14 3.63
C ASN A 304 -5.63 -14.40 2.74
N TRP A 305 -6.82 -14.18 3.33
CA TRP A 305 -8.11 -14.17 2.61
C TRP A 305 -8.86 -12.85 2.77
N GLY A 306 -8.23 -11.90 3.44
CA GLY A 306 -8.78 -10.60 3.74
C GLY A 306 -9.70 -10.61 4.97
N ASP A 307 -9.57 -11.58 5.90
CA ASP A 307 -10.31 -11.61 7.16
C ASP A 307 -9.36 -11.32 8.32
N ILE A 308 -9.65 -10.25 9.05
CA ILE A 308 -8.90 -9.89 10.25
C ILE A 308 -9.34 -10.81 11.40
N ARG A 309 -8.49 -11.77 11.76
CA ARG A 309 -8.77 -12.77 12.78
C ARG A 309 -8.56 -12.28 14.20
N ARG A 310 -7.82 -11.18 14.35
CA ARG A 310 -7.51 -10.64 15.65
C ARG A 310 -7.46 -9.11 15.61
N LEU A 311 -8.08 -8.52 16.60
CA LEU A 311 -8.10 -7.08 16.84
C LEU A 311 -7.51 -6.76 18.21
N PRO A 312 -7.00 -5.54 18.44
CA PRO A 312 -6.46 -5.13 19.73
C PRO A 312 -7.48 -5.24 20.87
N THR A 313 -7.09 -5.86 21.96
CA THR A 313 -7.82 -5.82 23.22
C THR A 313 -7.79 -4.43 23.84
N ALA A 314 -8.57 -4.17 24.89
CA ALA A 314 -8.56 -2.91 25.60
C ALA A 314 -7.16 -2.53 26.12
N GLY A 315 -6.42 -3.50 26.66
CA GLY A 315 -5.05 -3.29 27.15
C GLY A 315 -4.05 -3.00 26.01
N GLU A 316 -4.20 -3.66 24.87
CA GLU A 316 -3.34 -3.41 23.71
C GLU A 316 -3.62 -2.05 23.07
N ARG A 317 -4.86 -1.57 23.08
CA ARG A 317 -5.21 -0.21 22.64
C ARG A 317 -4.61 0.90 23.53
N ALA A 318 -4.40 0.61 24.81
CA ALA A 318 -3.81 1.57 25.73
C ALA A 318 -2.29 1.76 25.55
N ARG A 319 -1.63 0.94 24.74
CA ARG A 319 -0.19 1.04 24.45
C ARG A 319 0.13 2.33 23.69
N SER A 320 1.22 3.01 24.03
CA SER A 320 1.64 4.25 23.37
C SER A 320 2.01 4.04 21.88
N GLY A 321 2.55 2.88 21.52
CA GLY A 321 2.84 2.48 20.15
C GLY A 321 1.60 2.23 19.31
N GLY A 322 0.46 1.91 19.95
CA GLY A 322 -0.78 1.59 19.26
C GLY A 322 -0.72 0.29 18.47
N ALA A 323 -1.63 0.17 17.50
CA ALA A 323 -1.77 -1.02 16.67
C ALA A 323 -2.04 -0.65 15.20
N GLY A 324 -1.79 -1.60 14.30
CA GLY A 324 -2.02 -1.46 12.88
C GLY A 324 -2.38 -2.78 12.21
N ILE A 325 -2.66 -2.71 10.91
CA ILE A 325 -3.02 -3.86 10.08
C ILE A 325 -2.08 -3.96 8.89
N TYR A 326 -1.58 -5.17 8.66
CA TYR A 326 -0.94 -5.62 7.44
C TYR A 326 -1.95 -6.44 6.65
N TYR A 327 -2.45 -5.87 5.55
CA TYR A 327 -3.50 -6.42 4.70
C TYR A 327 -2.92 -6.94 3.37
N HIS A 328 -3.65 -7.80 2.62
CA HIS A 328 -3.20 -8.34 1.34
C HIS A 328 -4.24 -8.18 0.24
N PHE A 329 -3.82 -7.65 -0.92
CA PHE A 329 -4.51 -7.76 -2.22
C PHE A 329 -3.83 -8.78 -3.11
N ASP A 330 -2.60 -9.12 -2.79
CA ASP A 330 -1.77 -10.13 -3.41
C ASP A 330 -1.18 -11.04 -2.33
N TYR A 331 -1.18 -12.34 -2.58
CA TYR A 331 -0.60 -13.31 -1.67
C TYR A 331 0.04 -14.46 -2.44
N HIS A 332 1.33 -14.68 -2.21
CA HIS A 332 2.08 -15.80 -2.75
C HIS A 332 2.36 -16.83 -1.66
N GLY A 333 1.90 -18.03 -1.87
CA GLY A 333 2.12 -19.15 -0.95
C GLY A 333 0.94 -20.14 -0.89
N GLY A 334 1.21 -21.28 -0.29
CA GLY A 334 0.19 -22.30 -0.08
C GLY A 334 -0.68 -22.00 1.15
N PRO A 335 -1.91 -22.53 1.18
CA PRO A 335 -2.59 -23.27 0.10
C PRO A 335 -3.37 -22.36 -0.87
N ARG A 336 -3.28 -21.04 -0.77
CA ARG A 336 -4.21 -20.08 -1.37
C ARG A 336 -3.46 -18.90 -2.00
N ASN A 337 -2.82 -19.16 -3.10
CA ASN A 337 -2.12 -18.18 -3.90
C ASN A 337 -3.11 -17.34 -4.71
N TYR A 338 -2.90 -16.02 -4.75
CA TYR A 338 -3.62 -15.10 -5.64
C TYR A 338 -2.77 -13.84 -5.86
N GLN A 339 -2.49 -13.52 -7.11
CA GLN A 339 -1.61 -12.42 -7.48
C GLN A 339 -1.87 -11.88 -8.88
N TRP A 340 -2.70 -12.57 -9.67
CA TRP A 340 -2.83 -12.27 -11.08
C TRP A 340 -3.75 -11.09 -11.38
N ILE A 341 -4.90 -10.99 -10.68
CA ILE A 341 -5.93 -9.99 -10.96
C ILE A 341 -6.72 -9.66 -9.70
N ASN A 342 -7.35 -8.48 -9.66
CA ASN A 342 -8.12 -8.08 -8.49
C ASN A 342 -9.21 -9.11 -8.14
N SER A 343 -9.10 -9.63 -6.94
CA SER A 343 -10.07 -10.56 -6.33
C SER A 343 -10.56 -10.07 -4.96
N SER A 344 -10.41 -8.77 -4.69
CA SER A 344 -10.74 -8.13 -3.41
C SER A 344 -11.87 -7.11 -3.58
N PRO A 345 -13.15 -7.51 -3.38
CA PRO A 345 -14.27 -6.58 -3.40
C PRO A 345 -14.10 -5.49 -2.34
N ILE A 346 -14.31 -4.22 -2.70
CA ILE A 346 -14.14 -3.11 -1.75
C ILE A 346 -15.10 -3.19 -0.56
N ALA A 347 -16.23 -3.87 -0.69
CA ALA A 347 -17.15 -4.12 0.42
C ALA A 347 -16.48 -4.94 1.54
N LYS A 348 -15.68 -5.97 1.18
CA LYS A 348 -14.90 -6.74 2.14
C LYS A 348 -13.77 -5.89 2.75
N VAL A 349 -13.07 -5.12 1.93
CA VAL A 349 -12.01 -4.20 2.40
C VAL A 349 -12.60 -3.20 3.41
N TRP A 350 -13.75 -2.60 3.07
CA TRP A 350 -14.44 -1.67 3.95
C TRP A 350 -14.84 -2.32 5.29
N ASP A 351 -15.47 -3.49 5.24
CA ASP A 351 -15.93 -4.20 6.43
C ASP A 351 -14.77 -4.47 7.40
N GLN A 352 -13.70 -5.05 6.90
CA GLN A 352 -12.56 -5.44 7.72
C GLN A 352 -11.75 -4.23 8.23
N MET A 353 -11.51 -3.24 7.38
CA MET A 353 -10.71 -2.07 7.77
C MET A 353 -11.51 -1.09 8.64
N SER A 354 -12.83 -0.99 8.47
CA SER A 354 -13.70 -0.24 9.37
C SER A 354 -13.73 -0.88 10.76
N LEU A 355 -13.80 -2.22 10.83
CA LEU A 355 -13.67 -2.97 12.06
C LEU A 355 -12.32 -2.73 12.74
N ALA A 356 -11.21 -2.78 11.97
CA ALA A 356 -9.88 -2.45 12.48
C ALA A 356 -9.82 -1.04 13.10
N LYS A 357 -10.37 -0.04 12.42
CA LYS A 357 -10.45 1.35 12.92
C LYS A 357 -11.28 1.43 14.20
N GLN A 358 -12.43 0.79 14.22
CA GLN A 358 -13.34 0.78 15.39
C GLN A 358 -12.65 0.21 16.63
N TYR A 359 -11.79 -0.80 16.45
CA TYR A 359 -11.03 -1.44 17.53
C TYR A 359 -9.65 -0.79 17.78
N GLY A 360 -9.36 0.37 17.19
CA GLY A 360 -8.16 1.16 17.48
C GLY A 360 -6.89 0.66 16.82
N ALA A 361 -6.99 -0.15 15.76
CA ALA A 361 -5.86 -0.49 14.90
C ALA A 361 -5.73 0.57 13.79
N ASP A 362 -5.28 1.77 14.17
CA ASP A 362 -5.24 2.96 13.30
C ASP A 362 -3.87 3.64 13.24
N ARG A 363 -2.85 3.01 13.81
CA ARG A 363 -1.49 3.56 13.74
C ARG A 363 -0.86 3.34 12.38
N ILE A 364 -0.98 2.13 11.84
CA ILE A 364 -0.40 1.72 10.54
C ILE A 364 -1.44 0.91 9.78
N TRP A 365 -1.75 1.32 8.56
CA TRP A 365 -2.37 0.45 7.57
C TRP A 365 -1.43 0.30 6.38
N ILE A 366 -0.92 -0.90 6.18
CA ILE A 366 -0.08 -1.25 5.04
C ILE A 366 -0.70 -2.43 4.29
N VAL A 367 -0.78 -2.34 2.98
CA VAL A 367 -1.34 -3.40 2.15
C VAL A 367 -0.29 -3.97 1.21
N ASN A 368 -0.13 -5.28 1.23
CA ASN A 368 0.63 -6.01 0.24
C ASN A 368 -0.12 -5.98 -1.09
N VAL A 369 0.45 -5.33 -2.08
CA VAL A 369 -0.11 -5.17 -3.42
C VAL A 369 0.65 -5.99 -4.46
N GLY A 370 1.62 -6.81 -4.03
CA GLY A 370 2.49 -7.54 -4.93
C GLY A 370 3.13 -6.60 -5.93
N HIS A 371 2.74 -6.72 -7.17
CA HIS A 371 3.13 -5.85 -8.28
C HIS A 371 2.18 -4.67 -8.57
N PHE A 372 1.16 -4.46 -7.78
CA PHE A 372 0.03 -3.49 -7.81
C PHE A 372 -0.78 -3.37 -9.11
N LYS A 373 -0.24 -3.74 -10.25
CA LYS A 373 -0.97 -3.75 -11.52
C LYS A 373 -2.17 -4.72 -11.43
N GLY A 374 -3.33 -4.26 -11.84
CA GLY A 374 -4.59 -4.97 -11.63
C GLY A 374 -5.25 -4.73 -10.26
N CYS A 375 -4.52 -4.13 -9.28
CA CYS A 375 -5.03 -3.79 -7.94
C CYS A 375 -5.22 -2.28 -7.72
N GLU A 376 -5.19 -1.47 -8.78
CA GLU A 376 -5.27 0.00 -8.71
C GLU A 376 -6.55 0.45 -8.00
N PHE A 377 -7.68 -0.12 -8.35
CA PHE A 377 -8.98 0.23 -7.77
C PHE A 377 -9.06 -0.06 -6.26
N PRO A 378 -8.82 -1.29 -5.75
CA PRO A 378 -8.86 -1.55 -4.33
C PRO A 378 -7.75 -0.84 -3.56
N MET A 379 -6.56 -0.61 -4.16
CA MET A 379 -5.47 0.13 -3.54
C MET A 379 -5.87 1.59 -3.30
N GLU A 380 -6.47 2.25 -4.28
CA GLU A 380 -6.98 3.61 -4.10
C GLU A 380 -8.07 3.66 -3.02
N PHE A 381 -9.01 2.71 -3.03
CA PHE A 381 -10.06 2.64 -2.01
C PHE A 381 -9.47 2.48 -0.60
N PHE A 382 -8.51 1.58 -0.42
CA PHE A 382 -7.82 1.37 0.86
C PHE A 382 -7.17 2.65 1.38
N MET A 383 -6.47 3.39 0.52
CA MET A 383 -5.83 4.67 0.89
C MET A 383 -6.84 5.77 1.20
N ARG A 384 -7.93 5.87 0.43
CA ARG A 384 -9.02 6.84 0.68
C ARG A 384 -9.74 6.55 2.00
N LEU A 385 -9.97 5.27 2.31
CA LEU A 385 -10.56 4.86 3.59
C LEU A 385 -9.61 5.16 4.76
N ALA A 386 -8.30 4.92 4.59
CA ALA A 386 -7.30 5.25 5.60
C ALA A 386 -7.14 6.76 5.81
N TRP A 387 -7.38 7.58 4.78
CA TRP A 387 -7.40 9.03 4.89
C TRP A 387 -8.61 9.53 5.68
N ASP A 388 -9.81 9.11 5.29
CA ASP A 388 -11.06 9.48 5.95
C ASP A 388 -12.00 8.27 6.07
N ALA A 389 -11.88 7.56 7.19
CA ALA A 389 -12.66 6.36 7.47
C ALA A 389 -14.16 6.65 7.72
N SER A 390 -14.54 7.90 7.92
CA SER A 390 -15.93 8.30 8.14
C SER A 390 -16.72 8.53 6.85
N ARG A 391 -16.02 8.78 5.73
CA ARG A 391 -16.64 9.16 4.46
C ARG A 391 -17.36 8.00 3.77
N TRP A 392 -16.78 6.82 3.83
CA TRP A 392 -17.29 5.64 3.14
C TRP A 392 -17.92 4.67 4.13
N THR A 393 -19.16 4.29 3.83
CA THR A 393 -19.99 3.42 4.66
C THR A 393 -20.56 2.28 3.82
N ASN A 394 -21.14 1.28 4.44
CA ASN A 394 -21.81 0.18 3.75
C ASN A 394 -22.97 0.62 2.82
N THR A 395 -23.41 1.87 2.91
CA THR A 395 -24.52 2.40 2.12
C THR A 395 -24.10 3.23 0.92
N ASN A 396 -22.80 3.56 0.78
CA ASN A 396 -22.30 4.44 -0.30
C ASN A 396 -21.06 3.92 -1.04
N LEU A 397 -20.76 2.63 -0.95
CA LEU A 397 -19.64 2.02 -1.70
C LEU A 397 -19.86 2.04 -3.21
N ASP A 398 -21.11 1.87 -3.66
CA ASP A 398 -21.47 1.96 -5.08
C ASP A 398 -21.24 3.39 -5.61
N GLU A 399 -21.50 4.40 -4.77
CA GLU A 399 -21.18 5.78 -5.12
C GLU A 399 -19.66 5.98 -5.27
N TYR A 400 -18.85 5.40 -4.38
CA TYR A 400 -17.38 5.45 -4.53
C TYR A 400 -16.95 4.89 -5.89
N THR A 401 -17.43 3.69 -6.23
CA THR A 401 -17.06 3.02 -7.49
C THR A 401 -17.49 3.85 -8.70
N ARG A 402 -18.71 4.42 -8.66
CA ARG A 402 -19.22 5.30 -9.72
C ARG A 402 -18.38 6.58 -9.87
N LEU A 403 -18.01 7.23 -8.77
CA LEU A 403 -17.18 8.42 -8.78
C LEU A 403 -15.75 8.11 -9.26
N TRP A 404 -15.21 6.96 -8.89
CA TRP A 404 -13.93 6.47 -9.40
C TRP A 404 -13.99 6.28 -10.92
N ALA A 405 -15.00 5.57 -11.43
CA ALA A 405 -15.19 5.36 -12.87
C ALA A 405 -15.40 6.68 -13.63
N GLN A 406 -16.18 7.60 -13.06
CA GLN A 406 -16.41 8.94 -13.64
C GLN A 406 -15.10 9.76 -13.74
N ARG A 407 -14.24 9.67 -12.72
CA ARG A 407 -12.96 10.37 -12.71
C ARG A 407 -12.03 9.84 -13.79
N GLN A 408 -11.97 8.51 -14.00
CA GLN A 408 -11.09 7.93 -15.01
C GLN A 408 -11.65 8.08 -16.44
N PHE A 409 -12.94 7.82 -16.66
CA PHE A 409 -13.52 7.62 -17.99
C PHE A 409 -14.61 8.63 -18.37
N GLY A 410 -14.94 9.57 -17.49
CA GLY A 410 -16.03 10.54 -17.72
C GLY A 410 -17.39 10.05 -17.27
N LEU A 411 -18.39 10.94 -17.39
CA LEU A 411 -19.73 10.73 -16.82
C LEU A 411 -20.58 9.71 -17.60
N ALA A 412 -20.40 9.65 -18.93
CA ALA A 412 -21.33 8.95 -19.83
C ALA A 412 -21.50 7.44 -19.50
N HIS A 413 -20.42 6.76 -19.14
CA HIS A 413 -20.43 5.32 -18.85
C HIS A 413 -20.11 5.00 -17.39
N ALA A 414 -20.02 6.00 -16.51
CA ALA A 414 -19.53 5.81 -15.14
C ALA A 414 -20.34 4.76 -14.34
N GLY A 415 -21.65 4.75 -14.48
CA GLY A 415 -22.51 3.77 -13.79
C GLY A 415 -22.32 2.34 -14.29
N GLU A 416 -22.21 2.15 -15.60
CA GLU A 416 -22.03 0.82 -16.19
C GLU A 416 -20.62 0.27 -15.93
N ILE A 417 -19.59 1.11 -16.00
CA ILE A 417 -18.21 0.76 -15.63
C ILE A 417 -18.13 0.37 -14.15
N ALA A 418 -18.77 1.13 -13.28
CA ALA A 418 -18.82 0.83 -11.85
C ALA A 418 -19.47 -0.53 -11.56
N ASP A 419 -20.57 -0.84 -12.25
CA ASP A 419 -21.22 -2.14 -12.12
C ASP A 419 -20.34 -3.29 -12.60
N ILE A 420 -19.65 -3.12 -13.73
CA ILE A 420 -18.68 -4.13 -14.24
C ILE A 420 -17.58 -4.38 -13.21
N ILE A 421 -16.95 -3.33 -12.65
CA ILE A 421 -15.87 -3.46 -11.66
C ILE A 421 -16.39 -4.16 -10.39
N SER A 422 -17.52 -3.71 -9.86
CA SER A 422 -18.10 -4.30 -8.64
C SER A 422 -18.47 -5.76 -8.85
N THR A 423 -18.98 -6.10 -10.04
CA THR A 423 -19.45 -7.45 -10.34
C THR A 423 -18.30 -8.42 -10.58
N TYR A 424 -17.28 -8.07 -11.39
CA TYR A 424 -16.16 -8.99 -11.61
C TYR A 424 -15.36 -9.22 -10.33
N THR A 425 -15.16 -8.20 -9.50
CA THR A 425 -14.45 -8.37 -8.22
C THR A 425 -15.24 -9.22 -7.23
N LYS A 426 -16.58 -9.09 -7.21
CA LYS A 426 -17.47 -9.96 -6.45
C LYS A 426 -17.37 -11.42 -6.93
N TYR A 427 -17.34 -11.65 -8.23
CA TYR A 427 -17.22 -13.00 -8.79
C TYR A 427 -15.86 -13.61 -8.48
N ASN A 428 -14.77 -12.87 -8.65
CA ASN A 428 -13.42 -13.29 -8.26
C ASN A 428 -13.28 -13.49 -6.74
N GLY A 429 -14.05 -12.76 -5.94
CA GLY A 429 -14.11 -12.94 -4.49
C GLY A 429 -14.79 -14.25 -4.06
N ARG A 430 -15.73 -14.80 -4.87
CA ARG A 430 -16.33 -16.13 -4.61
C ARG A 430 -15.30 -17.24 -4.73
N ARG A 431 -14.56 -17.24 -5.82
CA ARG A 431 -13.45 -18.15 -6.10
C ARG A 431 -12.37 -17.36 -6.84
N LYS A 432 -11.20 -17.27 -6.23
CA LYS A 432 -10.08 -16.54 -6.84
C LYS A 432 -9.63 -17.25 -8.13
N PRO A 433 -9.28 -16.51 -9.20
CA PRO A 433 -8.96 -17.10 -10.51
C PRO A 433 -7.89 -18.19 -10.45
N GLU A 434 -6.87 -18.02 -9.62
CA GLU A 434 -5.77 -18.98 -9.46
C GLU A 434 -6.18 -20.28 -8.76
N LEU A 435 -7.37 -20.32 -8.18
CA LEU A 435 -7.92 -21.49 -7.48
C LEU A 435 -9.03 -22.20 -8.26
N LEU A 436 -9.24 -21.78 -9.53
CA LEU A 436 -10.20 -22.45 -10.41
C LEU A 436 -9.57 -23.73 -10.99
N ASP A 437 -10.42 -24.74 -11.17
CA ASP A 437 -10.14 -25.96 -11.91
C ASP A 437 -11.42 -26.51 -12.56
N ALA A 438 -11.31 -27.58 -13.31
CA ALA A 438 -12.43 -28.23 -14.00
C ALA A 438 -13.52 -28.78 -13.06
N ASN A 439 -13.26 -28.88 -11.76
CA ASN A 439 -14.20 -29.40 -10.75
C ASN A 439 -14.72 -28.30 -9.82
N THR A 440 -14.41 -27.05 -10.08
CA THR A 440 -14.78 -25.93 -9.18
C THR A 440 -16.28 -25.72 -9.12
N TYR A 441 -16.99 -25.86 -10.25
CA TYR A 441 -18.44 -25.69 -10.38
C TYR A 441 -19.07 -26.97 -10.93
N SER A 442 -20.35 -27.17 -10.60
CA SER A 442 -21.09 -28.35 -11.03
C SER A 442 -21.54 -28.28 -12.47
N LEU A 443 -21.37 -29.37 -13.23
CA LEU A 443 -21.98 -29.55 -14.55
C LEU A 443 -23.40 -30.13 -14.50
N VAL A 444 -23.81 -30.66 -13.32
CA VAL A 444 -25.06 -31.42 -13.18
C VAL A 444 -26.08 -30.67 -12.35
N ASN A 445 -25.64 -29.90 -11.34
CA ASN A 445 -26.55 -29.20 -10.44
C ASN A 445 -26.73 -27.76 -10.88
N TYR A 446 -28.00 -27.40 -11.19
CA TYR A 446 -28.44 -26.02 -11.45
C TYR A 446 -27.75 -25.34 -12.66
N ASP A 447 -27.14 -26.10 -13.57
CA ASP A 447 -26.33 -25.59 -14.68
C ASP A 447 -25.26 -24.57 -14.18
N GLU A 448 -24.70 -24.84 -12.98
CA GLU A 448 -23.89 -23.87 -12.25
C GLU A 448 -22.71 -23.38 -13.07
N PHE A 449 -21.96 -24.30 -13.71
CA PHE A 449 -20.76 -23.90 -14.44
C PHE A 449 -21.11 -23.08 -15.70
N GLU A 450 -22.14 -23.50 -16.45
CA GLU A 450 -22.64 -22.76 -17.60
C GLU A 450 -23.11 -21.35 -17.22
N ASN A 451 -23.86 -21.24 -16.12
CA ASN A 451 -24.36 -19.96 -15.62
C ASN A 451 -23.19 -19.03 -15.19
N VAL A 452 -22.18 -19.57 -14.49
CA VAL A 452 -21.00 -18.79 -14.12
C VAL A 452 -20.26 -18.26 -15.36
N VAL A 453 -20.06 -19.10 -16.38
CA VAL A 453 -19.41 -18.66 -17.63
C VAL A 453 -20.23 -17.60 -18.32
N ALA A 454 -21.56 -17.80 -18.46
CA ALA A 454 -22.45 -16.82 -19.07
C ALA A 454 -22.44 -15.47 -18.35
N ASP A 455 -22.37 -15.47 -17.01
CA ASP A 455 -22.22 -14.26 -16.20
C ASP A 455 -20.96 -13.46 -16.56
N TYR A 456 -19.81 -14.14 -16.64
CA TYR A 456 -18.55 -13.48 -17.00
C TYR A 456 -18.51 -13.04 -18.47
N GLU A 457 -19.03 -13.83 -19.39
CA GLU A 457 -19.14 -13.46 -20.82
C GLU A 457 -20.03 -12.23 -21.01
N SER A 458 -21.12 -12.13 -20.27
CA SER A 458 -21.98 -10.94 -20.26
C SER A 458 -21.22 -9.70 -19.81
N LEU A 459 -20.41 -9.79 -18.75
CA LEU A 459 -19.57 -8.68 -18.31
C LEU A 459 -18.53 -8.28 -19.35
N ALA A 460 -17.84 -9.25 -19.96
CA ALA A 460 -16.86 -9.01 -20.99
C ALA A 460 -17.47 -8.31 -22.22
N ALA A 461 -18.64 -8.77 -22.68
CA ALA A 461 -19.35 -8.17 -23.80
C ALA A 461 -19.80 -6.73 -23.51
N ARG A 462 -20.26 -6.43 -22.29
CA ARG A 462 -20.57 -5.07 -21.85
C ARG A 462 -19.34 -4.17 -21.86
N ALA A 463 -18.22 -4.66 -21.33
CA ALA A 463 -16.96 -3.92 -21.33
C ALA A 463 -16.46 -3.64 -22.76
N GLU A 464 -16.53 -4.62 -23.68
CA GLU A 464 -16.19 -4.43 -25.09
C GLU A 464 -17.05 -3.36 -25.77
N LYS A 465 -18.34 -3.35 -25.50
CA LYS A 465 -19.26 -2.34 -26.04
C LYS A 465 -18.88 -0.93 -25.55
N ILE A 466 -18.54 -0.76 -24.28
CA ILE A 466 -18.08 0.53 -23.74
C ILE A 466 -16.75 0.94 -24.38
N SER A 467 -15.77 0.02 -24.46
CA SER A 467 -14.47 0.27 -25.07
C SER A 467 -14.56 0.84 -26.49
N ALA A 468 -15.50 0.32 -27.29
CA ALA A 468 -15.75 0.79 -28.65
C ALA A 468 -16.29 2.24 -28.71
N GLN A 469 -16.92 2.71 -27.63
CA GLN A 469 -17.54 4.05 -27.55
C GLN A 469 -16.63 5.09 -26.88
N LEU A 470 -15.57 4.66 -26.20
CA LEU A 470 -14.63 5.57 -25.55
C LEU A 470 -13.73 6.30 -26.56
N PRO A 471 -13.34 7.55 -26.24
CA PRO A 471 -12.31 8.24 -26.98
C PRO A 471 -11.01 7.43 -27.10
N PRO A 472 -10.29 7.50 -28.23
CA PRO A 472 -9.06 6.72 -28.44
C PRO A 472 -8.06 6.86 -27.31
N GLU A 473 -7.86 8.05 -26.77
CA GLU A 473 -6.93 8.36 -25.68
C GLU A 473 -7.27 7.69 -24.34
N SER A 474 -8.51 7.25 -24.14
CA SER A 474 -8.94 6.56 -22.92
C SER A 474 -8.94 5.04 -23.03
N ARG A 475 -8.68 4.48 -24.23
CA ARG A 475 -8.86 3.04 -24.48
C ARG A 475 -7.81 2.18 -23.80
N ASP A 476 -6.57 2.63 -23.73
CA ASP A 476 -5.49 1.89 -23.07
C ASP A 476 -5.74 1.80 -21.56
N ALA A 477 -6.09 2.92 -20.93
CA ALA A 477 -6.51 2.93 -19.53
C ALA A 477 -7.74 2.04 -19.27
N PHE A 478 -8.72 2.11 -20.16
CA PHE A 478 -9.92 1.27 -20.02
C PHE A 478 -9.62 -0.21 -20.23
N TYR A 479 -8.74 -0.53 -21.18
CA TYR A 479 -8.28 -1.91 -21.38
C TYR A 479 -7.67 -2.47 -20.11
N GLU A 480 -6.70 -1.79 -19.53
CA GLU A 480 -6.02 -2.23 -18.31
C GLU A 480 -6.97 -2.34 -17.11
N LEU A 481 -7.73 -1.28 -16.85
CA LEU A 481 -8.48 -1.16 -15.59
C LEU A 481 -9.83 -1.88 -15.58
N VAL A 482 -10.42 -2.18 -16.76
CA VAL A 482 -11.78 -2.71 -16.85
C VAL A 482 -11.92 -3.87 -17.84
N LEU A 483 -11.48 -3.68 -19.10
CA LEU A 483 -11.74 -4.63 -20.18
C LEU A 483 -10.93 -5.92 -20.01
N PHE A 484 -9.62 -5.79 -19.78
CA PHE A 484 -8.74 -6.96 -19.59
C PHE A 484 -9.19 -7.83 -18.41
N PRO A 485 -9.44 -7.29 -17.20
CA PRO A 485 -9.93 -8.09 -16.09
C PRO A 485 -11.19 -8.87 -16.41
N ALA A 486 -12.18 -8.23 -17.03
CA ALA A 486 -13.44 -8.88 -17.39
C ALA A 486 -13.25 -10.00 -18.42
N LYS A 487 -12.48 -9.74 -19.49
CA LYS A 487 -12.21 -10.72 -20.56
C LYS A 487 -11.35 -11.88 -20.08
N ALA A 488 -10.31 -11.60 -19.33
CA ALA A 488 -9.39 -12.62 -18.83
C ALA A 488 -10.12 -13.60 -17.90
N CYS A 489 -10.94 -13.09 -16.99
CA CYS A 489 -11.76 -13.94 -16.12
C CYS A 489 -12.82 -14.74 -16.90
N ALA A 490 -13.46 -14.15 -17.91
CA ALA A 490 -14.40 -14.86 -18.79
C ALA A 490 -13.69 -16.01 -19.52
N GLY A 491 -12.56 -15.73 -20.18
CA GLY A 491 -11.78 -16.73 -20.89
C GLY A 491 -11.28 -17.88 -19.99
N LEU A 492 -10.84 -17.57 -18.78
CA LEU A 492 -10.41 -18.57 -17.80
C LEU A 492 -11.55 -19.50 -17.39
N ASN A 493 -12.71 -18.95 -17.06
CA ASN A 493 -13.89 -19.76 -16.68
C ASN A 493 -14.39 -20.61 -17.86
N ALA A 494 -14.43 -20.05 -19.08
CA ALA A 494 -14.80 -20.80 -20.30
C ALA A 494 -13.81 -21.95 -20.58
N MET A 495 -12.53 -21.73 -20.38
CA MET A 495 -11.49 -22.76 -20.53
C MET A 495 -11.74 -23.93 -19.56
N TYR A 496 -12.03 -23.66 -18.30
CA TYR A 496 -12.27 -24.71 -17.30
C TYR A 496 -13.63 -25.40 -17.52
N LEU A 497 -14.66 -24.69 -18.00
CA LEU A 497 -15.91 -25.33 -18.43
C LEU A 497 -15.67 -26.32 -19.57
N ALA A 498 -14.88 -25.92 -20.58
CA ALA A 498 -14.54 -26.81 -21.68
C ALA A 498 -13.72 -28.03 -21.22
N ALA A 499 -12.82 -27.85 -20.24
CA ALA A 499 -12.05 -28.95 -19.67
C ALA A 499 -12.89 -29.89 -18.77
N ALA A 500 -14.00 -29.37 -18.19
CA ALA A 500 -14.91 -30.15 -17.37
C ALA A 500 -15.85 -31.02 -18.20
N LYS A 501 -16.24 -30.57 -19.42
CA LYS A 501 -17.06 -31.31 -20.39
C LYS A 501 -16.27 -32.39 -21.12
#